data_a57f6944e7b389ddead244559bc14775
#
_entry.id   a57f6944e7b389ddead244559bc14775
#
_cell.length_a   1.000
_cell.length_b   1.000
_cell.length_c   1.000
_cell.angle_alpha   90.00
_cell.angle_beta   90.00
_cell.angle_gamma   90.00
#
_symmetry.space_group_name_H-M   'P 1'
#
loop_
_entity.id
_entity.type
_entity.pdbx_description
1 polymer ?
#
loop_
_entity_poly.entity_id
_entity_poly.type
_entity_poly.pdbx_seq_one_letter_code
_entity_poly.pdbx_strand_id
1 'polypeptide(L)'
;MVRDVAFGQYFSGNSFIHRLDPRAKILLLIAYLVIIFCTFNYFSLLIVTIFTVLMIMLSGVSPKFYFKSLKVIIFIVIITSVLNLFYGTGEPLWQWGVLKITLNGINRAVFVTVRIVCLIIASSCLTFTTSPTELTDAIERLMKPLNKIHFPVHEIAMMMSLALRFVPTLLEETDKIMAAQKARGADMDSGNLIARAKALIPILIPLFVSAFRRAYDIATAMECRCYRGGSGRTKMKSIHMSMRDAVAFVSIALMILGVILCNLFIPAVI
;
A
#
# COMPACT_ATOMS: atom_id res chain seq x y z
N MET A 1 -4.19 8.48 21.81
CA MET A 1 -3.18 8.43 20.75
C MET A 1 -3.11 7.11 19.96
N VAL A 2 -3.55 5.96 20.54
CA VAL A 2 -3.53 4.67 19.81
C VAL A 2 -4.78 4.44 18.93
N ARG A 3 -5.86 5.20 19.15
CA ARG A 3 -7.13 5.11 18.40
C ARG A 3 -7.08 5.59 16.95
N ASP A 4 -6.04 6.34 16.55
CA ASP A 4 -5.92 6.88 15.19
C ASP A 4 -5.17 5.94 14.23
N VAL A 5 -4.72 4.78 14.67
CA VAL A 5 -4.28 3.70 13.80
C VAL A 5 -5.55 3.03 13.23
N ALA A 6 -6.20 3.75 12.31
CA ALA A 6 -7.28 3.18 11.52
C ALA A 6 -6.72 1.96 10.80
N PHE A 7 -7.16 0.78 11.23
CA PHE A 7 -6.86 -0.51 10.60
C PHE A 7 -7.28 -0.49 9.13
N GLY A 8 -6.32 -0.19 8.25
CA GLY A 8 -6.51 -0.07 6.82
C GLY A 8 -7.48 1.09 6.49
N GLN A 9 -7.06 2.02 5.69
CA GLN A 9 -7.91 3.09 5.17
C GLN A 9 -8.94 2.53 4.14
N TYR A 10 -9.44 1.30 4.39
CA TYR A 10 -10.41 0.66 3.53
C TYR A 10 -11.79 1.31 3.70
N PHE A 11 -12.36 1.74 2.60
CA PHE A 11 -13.72 2.24 2.53
C PHE A 11 -14.61 1.17 1.93
N SER A 12 -15.58 0.68 2.69
CA SER A 12 -16.57 -0.25 2.17
C SER A 12 -17.43 0.45 1.11
N GLY A 13 -17.41 -0.04 -0.11
CA GLY A 13 -18.11 0.51 -1.24
C GLY A 13 -18.50 -0.55 -2.27
N ASN A 14 -19.40 -0.20 -3.19
CA ASN A 14 -19.88 -1.07 -4.25
C ASN A 14 -19.47 -0.62 -5.65
N SER A 15 -18.40 0.17 -5.77
CA SER A 15 -17.92 0.66 -7.06
C SER A 15 -17.37 -0.47 -7.95
N PHE A 16 -17.14 -0.17 -9.23
CA PHE A 16 -16.54 -1.12 -10.17
C PHE A 16 -15.23 -1.68 -9.65
N ILE A 17 -14.33 -0.81 -9.12
CA ILE A 17 -13.02 -1.20 -8.59
C ILE A 17 -13.16 -2.05 -7.31
N HIS A 18 -14.11 -1.75 -6.42
CA HIS A 18 -14.32 -2.57 -5.21
C HIS A 18 -14.67 -4.02 -5.54
N ARG A 19 -15.42 -4.24 -6.63
CA ARG A 19 -15.91 -5.56 -7.05
C ARG A 19 -14.90 -6.37 -7.87
N LEU A 20 -13.73 -5.82 -8.20
CA LEU A 20 -12.65 -6.54 -8.88
C LEU A 20 -12.01 -7.56 -7.95
N ASP A 21 -11.53 -8.68 -8.52
CA ASP A 21 -10.73 -9.67 -7.78
C ASP A 21 -9.47 -9.01 -7.21
N PRO A 22 -9.19 -9.12 -5.89
CA PRO A 22 -8.02 -8.54 -5.26
C PRO A 22 -6.68 -8.96 -5.91
N ARG A 23 -6.61 -10.15 -6.50
CA ARG A 23 -5.42 -10.60 -7.26
C ARG A 23 -5.24 -9.79 -8.53
N ALA A 24 -6.33 -9.57 -9.27
CA ALA A 24 -6.31 -8.73 -10.46
C ALA A 24 -5.85 -7.32 -10.11
N LYS A 25 -6.37 -6.72 -9.02
CA LYS A 25 -5.95 -5.39 -8.56
C LYS A 25 -4.45 -5.29 -8.28
N ILE A 26 -3.86 -6.31 -7.61
CA ILE A 26 -2.42 -6.33 -7.33
C ILE A 26 -1.63 -6.40 -8.64
N LEU A 27 -1.99 -7.31 -9.54
CA LEU A 27 -1.29 -7.47 -10.83
C LEU A 27 -1.42 -6.21 -11.69
N LEU A 28 -2.61 -5.61 -11.75
CA LEU A 28 -2.87 -4.38 -12.48
C LEU A 28 -2.09 -3.20 -11.89
N LEU A 29 -2.00 -3.10 -10.54
CA LEU A 29 -1.18 -2.09 -9.90
C LEU A 29 0.31 -2.28 -10.25
N ILE A 30 0.84 -3.50 -10.19
CA ILE A 30 2.23 -3.77 -10.56
C ILE A 30 2.48 -3.39 -12.02
N ALA A 31 1.60 -3.79 -12.94
CA ALA A 31 1.70 -3.43 -14.35
C ALA A 31 1.68 -1.90 -14.54
N TYR A 32 0.79 -1.21 -13.83
CA TYR A 32 0.73 0.24 -13.83
C TYR A 32 2.00 0.89 -13.28
N LEU A 33 2.56 0.36 -12.18
CA LEU A 33 3.82 0.85 -11.61
C LEU A 33 4.99 0.70 -12.59
N VAL A 34 5.07 -0.41 -13.31
CA VAL A 34 6.11 -0.64 -14.31
C VAL A 34 5.97 0.36 -15.48
N ILE A 35 4.77 0.50 -16.04
CA ILE A 35 4.57 1.32 -17.23
C ILE A 35 4.78 2.82 -16.95
N ILE A 36 4.45 3.31 -15.76
CA ILE A 36 4.65 4.72 -15.42
C ILE A 36 6.14 5.10 -15.40
N PHE A 37 7.04 4.17 -15.08
CA PHE A 37 8.48 4.38 -15.18
C PHE A 37 8.97 4.36 -16.64
N CYS A 38 8.22 3.75 -17.54
CA CYS A 38 8.52 3.69 -18.97
C CYS A 38 7.95 4.90 -19.75
N THR A 39 7.41 5.91 -19.08
CA THR A 39 6.94 7.14 -19.74
C THR A 39 8.10 8.10 -19.94
N PHE A 40 8.43 8.45 -21.19
CA PHE A 40 9.52 9.37 -21.56
C PHE A 40 9.05 10.65 -22.25
N ASN A 41 7.75 10.71 -22.64
CA ASN A 41 7.15 11.79 -23.40
C ASN A 41 5.94 12.39 -22.69
N TYR A 42 5.62 13.66 -22.97
CA TYR A 42 4.46 14.34 -22.41
C TYR A 42 3.13 13.64 -22.78
N PHE A 43 3.02 13.11 -24.00
CA PHE A 43 1.83 12.38 -24.41
C PHE A 43 1.64 11.06 -23.64
N SER A 44 2.72 10.30 -23.43
CA SER A 44 2.68 9.08 -22.62
C SER A 44 2.32 9.38 -21.15
N LEU A 45 2.86 10.48 -20.59
CA LEU A 45 2.52 10.94 -19.24
C LEU A 45 1.05 11.37 -19.15
N LEU A 46 0.53 12.04 -20.18
CA LEU A 46 -0.87 12.45 -20.25
C LEU A 46 -1.81 11.25 -20.29
N ILE A 47 -1.51 10.20 -21.07
CA ILE A 47 -2.30 8.96 -21.11
C ILE A 47 -2.38 8.33 -19.70
N VAL A 48 -1.24 8.20 -19.02
CA VAL A 48 -1.19 7.65 -17.67
C VAL A 48 -1.96 8.52 -16.67
N THR A 49 -1.86 9.84 -16.79
CA THR A 49 -2.59 10.78 -15.92
C THR A 49 -4.10 10.68 -16.13
N ILE A 50 -4.56 10.62 -17.39
CA ILE A 50 -5.99 10.42 -17.71
C ILE A 50 -6.48 9.10 -17.13
N PHE A 51 -5.69 8.02 -17.27
CA PHE A 51 -6.04 6.71 -16.72
C PHE A 51 -6.14 6.76 -15.18
N THR A 52 -5.24 7.49 -14.51
CA THR A 52 -5.28 7.70 -13.06
C THR A 52 -6.55 8.44 -12.63
N VAL A 53 -6.93 9.49 -13.35
CA VAL A 53 -8.18 10.23 -13.09
C VAL A 53 -9.40 9.33 -13.29
N LEU A 54 -9.41 8.52 -14.34
CA LEU A 54 -10.46 7.54 -14.60
C LEU A 54 -10.56 6.50 -13.47
N MET A 55 -9.43 6.02 -12.96
CA MET A 55 -9.40 5.13 -11.79
C MET A 55 -10.04 5.78 -10.56
N ILE A 56 -9.73 7.05 -10.27
CA ILE A 56 -10.34 7.79 -9.16
C ILE A 56 -11.87 7.83 -9.32
N MET A 57 -12.35 8.17 -10.51
CA MET A 57 -13.79 8.26 -10.79
C MET A 57 -14.48 6.90 -10.63
N LEU A 58 -13.87 5.83 -11.14
CA LEU A 58 -14.40 4.46 -11.03
C LEU A 58 -14.28 3.86 -9.62
N SER A 59 -13.41 4.40 -8.77
CA SER A 59 -13.26 3.92 -7.38
C SER A 59 -14.45 4.26 -6.50
N GLY A 60 -15.20 5.34 -6.82
CA GLY A 60 -16.31 5.83 -5.99
C GLY A 60 -15.87 6.37 -4.63
N VAL A 61 -14.57 6.48 -4.38
CA VAL A 61 -14.01 7.05 -3.15
C VAL A 61 -13.89 8.57 -3.33
N SER A 62 -14.31 9.33 -2.33
CA SER A 62 -14.24 10.80 -2.40
C SER A 62 -12.80 11.27 -2.67
N PRO A 63 -12.56 12.17 -3.64
CA PRO A 63 -11.24 12.68 -3.99
C PRO A 63 -10.52 13.34 -2.79
N LYS A 64 -11.25 13.81 -1.79
CA LYS A 64 -10.67 14.37 -0.56
C LYS A 64 -9.70 13.40 0.16
N PHE A 65 -9.97 12.10 0.11
CA PHE A 65 -9.09 11.08 0.73
C PHE A 65 -7.79 10.92 -0.05
N TYR A 66 -7.82 10.97 -1.37
CA TYR A 66 -6.62 10.98 -2.22
C TYR A 66 -5.78 12.23 -1.97
N PHE A 67 -6.39 13.40 -1.86
CA PHE A 67 -5.67 14.63 -1.48
C PHE A 67 -5.06 14.55 -0.08
N LYS A 68 -5.73 13.89 0.87
CA LYS A 68 -5.18 13.68 2.21
C LYS A 68 -3.94 12.76 2.17
N SER A 69 -3.94 11.73 1.34
CA SER A 69 -2.77 10.86 1.13
C SER A 69 -1.61 11.62 0.49
N LEU A 70 -1.89 12.48 -0.49
CA LEU A 70 -0.88 13.35 -1.12
C LEU A 70 -0.28 14.32 -0.11
N LYS A 71 -1.09 14.89 0.80
CA LYS A 71 -0.62 15.86 1.81
C LYS A 71 0.48 15.29 2.70
N VAL A 72 0.44 14.00 3.02
CA VAL A 72 1.47 13.34 3.86
C VAL A 72 2.83 13.32 3.15
N ILE A 73 2.84 13.21 1.82
CA ILE A 73 4.06 13.02 1.02
C ILE A 73 4.46 14.32 0.29
N ILE A 74 3.65 15.38 0.38
CA ILE A 74 3.87 16.63 -0.33
C ILE A 74 5.27 17.23 -0.08
N PHE A 75 5.81 17.05 1.12
CA PHE A 75 7.14 17.50 1.49
C PHE A 75 8.23 16.81 0.64
N ILE A 76 8.11 15.48 0.47
CA ILE A 76 9.04 14.70 -0.36
C ILE A 76 8.89 15.08 -1.83
N VAL A 77 7.65 15.28 -2.30
CA VAL A 77 7.37 15.72 -3.69
C VAL A 77 7.99 17.08 -3.96
N ILE A 78 7.89 18.03 -3.04
CA ILE A 78 8.50 19.36 -3.18
C ILE A 78 10.02 19.25 -3.21
N ILE A 79 10.64 18.51 -2.29
CA ILE A 79 12.10 18.35 -2.26
C ILE A 79 12.60 17.72 -3.56
N THR A 80 11.97 16.62 -4.01
CA THR A 80 12.39 15.94 -5.24
C THR A 80 12.19 16.83 -6.46
N SER A 81 11.11 17.62 -6.52
CA SER A 81 10.86 18.59 -7.60
C SER A 81 11.94 19.66 -7.63
N VAL A 82 12.26 20.24 -6.46
CA VAL A 82 13.30 21.28 -6.33
C VAL A 82 14.68 20.73 -6.71
N LEU A 83 15.03 19.53 -6.26
CA LEU A 83 16.30 18.89 -6.64
C LEU A 83 16.38 18.67 -8.15
N ASN A 84 15.33 18.15 -8.78
CA ASN A 84 15.32 17.94 -10.24
C ASN A 84 15.37 19.25 -11.03
N LEU A 85 14.84 20.34 -10.49
CA LEU A 85 14.90 21.67 -11.11
C LEU A 85 16.36 22.15 -11.28
N PHE A 86 17.20 21.90 -10.26
CA PHE A 86 18.60 22.33 -10.25
C PHE A 86 19.57 21.35 -10.92
N TYR A 87 19.17 20.09 -11.08
CA TYR A 87 20.00 19.03 -11.69
C TYR A 87 19.84 18.93 -13.22
N GLY A 88 19.21 19.88 -13.87
CA GLY A 88 19.00 19.90 -15.32
C GLY A 88 20.31 20.15 -16.08
N THR A 89 20.58 19.32 -17.12
CA THR A 89 21.65 19.52 -18.08
C THR A 89 21.13 20.39 -19.24
N GLY A 90 21.90 21.40 -19.68
CA GLY A 90 21.52 22.26 -20.80
C GLY A 90 21.91 23.74 -20.59
N GLU A 91 21.51 24.60 -21.53
CA GLU A 91 21.74 26.04 -21.41
C GLU A 91 20.96 26.62 -20.22
N PRO A 92 21.64 27.35 -19.32
CA PRO A 92 21.01 27.91 -18.14
C PRO A 92 20.09 29.11 -18.54
N LEU A 93 18.80 29.01 -18.22
CA LEU A 93 17.85 30.13 -18.33
C LEU A 93 18.17 31.21 -17.28
N TRP A 94 18.64 30.76 -16.13
CA TRP A 94 19.04 31.62 -15.03
C TRP A 94 20.12 30.95 -14.19
N GLN A 95 21.20 31.68 -13.91
CA GLN A 95 22.33 31.13 -13.14
C GLN A 95 22.61 32.07 -11.96
N TRP A 96 22.56 31.49 -10.75
CA TRP A 96 23.00 32.17 -9.55
C TRP A 96 24.03 31.33 -8.82
N GLY A 97 25.32 31.59 -9.10
CA GLY A 97 26.42 30.84 -8.54
C GLY A 97 26.43 29.37 -9.00
N VAL A 98 26.28 28.45 -8.06
CA VAL A 98 26.29 26.99 -8.32
C VAL A 98 24.92 26.49 -8.79
N LEU A 99 23.83 27.21 -8.53
CA LEU A 99 22.46 26.82 -8.88
C LEU A 99 22.12 27.29 -10.29
N LYS A 100 21.81 26.33 -11.17
CA LYS A 100 21.43 26.59 -12.58
C LYS A 100 20.02 26.07 -12.81
N ILE A 101 19.13 26.91 -13.30
CA ILE A 101 17.81 26.51 -13.76
C ILE A 101 17.88 26.38 -15.27
N THR A 102 17.61 25.15 -15.75
CA THR A 102 17.61 24.83 -17.19
C THR A 102 16.21 24.42 -17.63
N LEU A 103 15.91 24.54 -18.91
CA LEU A 103 14.64 24.09 -19.46
C LEU A 103 14.41 22.58 -19.22
N ASN A 104 15.48 21.78 -19.39
CA ASN A 104 15.46 20.34 -19.12
C ASN A 104 15.22 20.03 -17.65
N GLY A 105 15.73 20.85 -16.73
CA GLY A 105 15.48 20.73 -15.29
C GLY A 105 14.00 20.95 -14.95
N ILE A 106 13.37 21.96 -15.56
CA ILE A 106 11.93 22.24 -15.40
C ILE A 106 11.11 21.04 -15.92
N ASN A 107 11.42 20.57 -17.14
CA ASN A 107 10.74 19.41 -17.72
C ASN A 107 10.85 18.17 -16.81
N ARG A 108 12.05 17.84 -16.33
CA ARG A 108 12.26 16.72 -15.40
C ARG A 108 11.50 16.90 -14.10
N ALA A 109 11.51 18.11 -13.51
CA ALA A 109 10.78 18.39 -12.28
C ALA A 109 9.27 18.14 -12.45
N VAL A 110 8.67 18.61 -13.56
CA VAL A 110 7.25 18.37 -13.87
C VAL A 110 6.97 16.87 -14.05
N PHE A 111 7.79 16.18 -14.86
CA PHE A 111 7.64 14.74 -15.09
C PHE A 111 7.70 13.92 -13.81
N VAL A 112 8.72 14.17 -12.98
CA VAL A 112 8.90 13.43 -11.73
C VAL A 112 7.76 13.74 -10.77
N THR A 113 7.33 14.98 -10.67
CA THR A 113 6.21 15.38 -9.80
C THR A 113 4.92 14.68 -10.19
N VAL A 114 4.52 14.73 -11.47
CA VAL A 114 3.30 14.07 -11.96
C VAL A 114 3.40 12.56 -11.78
N ARG A 115 4.56 11.97 -12.08
CA ARG A 115 4.82 10.54 -11.90
C ARG A 115 4.61 10.11 -10.45
N ILE A 116 5.20 10.82 -9.48
CA ILE A 116 5.06 10.50 -8.06
C ILE A 116 3.61 10.64 -7.61
N VAL A 117 2.92 11.70 -8.04
CA VAL A 117 1.49 11.89 -7.72
C VAL A 117 0.64 10.74 -8.24
N CYS A 118 0.84 10.33 -9.49
CA CYS A 118 0.11 9.19 -10.08
C CYS A 118 0.41 7.87 -9.34
N LEU A 119 1.67 7.62 -8.97
CA LEU A 119 2.07 6.44 -8.19
C LEU A 119 1.35 6.38 -6.83
N ILE A 120 1.32 7.50 -6.12
CA ILE A 120 0.67 7.59 -4.80
C ILE A 120 -0.84 7.36 -4.94
N ILE A 121 -1.47 7.96 -5.94
CA ILE A 121 -2.91 7.81 -6.18
C ILE A 121 -3.25 6.36 -6.51
N ALA A 122 -2.49 5.70 -7.39
CA ALA A 122 -2.74 4.31 -7.76
C ALA A 122 -2.58 3.36 -6.56
N SER A 123 -1.52 3.54 -5.76
CA SER A 123 -1.30 2.75 -4.53
C SER A 123 -2.40 3.01 -3.49
N SER A 124 -2.81 4.26 -3.31
CA SER A 124 -3.91 4.63 -2.41
C SER A 124 -5.24 4.04 -2.89
N CYS A 125 -5.48 3.96 -4.20
CA CYS A 125 -6.67 3.35 -4.77
C CYS A 125 -6.80 1.86 -4.37
N LEU A 126 -5.71 1.09 -4.44
CA LEU A 126 -5.70 -0.30 -3.96
C LEU A 126 -6.04 -0.37 -2.46
N THR A 127 -5.40 0.49 -1.64
CA THR A 127 -5.59 0.51 -0.18
C THR A 127 -7.01 0.88 0.21
N PHE A 128 -7.64 1.83 -0.49
CA PHE A 128 -9.01 2.27 -0.20
C PHE A 128 -10.07 1.29 -0.66
N THR A 129 -9.79 0.49 -1.70
CA THR A 129 -10.78 -0.38 -2.33
C THR A 129 -10.61 -1.87 -2.01
N THR A 130 -9.61 -2.25 -1.21
CA THR A 130 -9.35 -3.65 -0.87
C THR A 130 -9.10 -3.79 0.62
N SER A 131 -9.83 -4.70 1.27
CA SER A 131 -9.65 -4.97 2.69
C SER A 131 -8.31 -5.70 2.95
N PRO A 132 -7.65 -5.48 4.12
CA PRO A 132 -6.41 -6.18 4.46
C PRO A 132 -6.53 -7.70 4.40
N THR A 133 -7.68 -8.26 4.78
CA THR A 133 -7.95 -9.69 4.73
C THR A 133 -8.05 -10.23 3.29
N GLU A 134 -8.72 -9.49 2.40
CA GLU A 134 -8.78 -9.84 0.98
C GLU A 134 -7.42 -9.72 0.31
N LEU A 135 -6.62 -8.72 0.71
CA LEU A 135 -5.26 -8.56 0.22
C LEU A 135 -4.38 -9.77 0.62
N THR A 136 -4.48 -10.23 1.87
CA THR A 136 -3.77 -11.42 2.35
C THR A 136 -4.17 -12.67 1.56
N ASP A 137 -5.47 -12.87 1.33
CA ASP A 137 -5.98 -13.99 0.52
C ASP A 137 -5.50 -13.93 -0.93
N ALA A 138 -5.40 -12.74 -1.50
CA ALA A 138 -4.88 -12.54 -2.85
C ALA A 138 -3.38 -12.86 -2.93
N ILE A 139 -2.59 -12.39 -1.96
CA ILE A 139 -1.15 -12.67 -1.87
C ILE A 139 -0.91 -14.18 -1.73
N GLU A 140 -1.64 -14.87 -0.84
CA GLU A 140 -1.52 -16.33 -0.70
C GLU A 140 -1.70 -17.05 -2.04
N ARG A 141 -2.72 -16.65 -2.80
CA ARG A 141 -3.01 -17.29 -4.09
C ARG A 141 -1.98 -16.93 -5.16
N LEU A 142 -1.47 -15.69 -5.18
CA LEU A 142 -0.40 -15.29 -6.10
C LEU A 142 0.92 -15.98 -5.77
N MET A 143 1.18 -16.23 -4.48
CA MET A 143 2.38 -16.94 -4.03
C MET A 143 2.25 -18.47 -4.13
N LYS A 144 1.07 -19.04 -4.46
CA LYS A 144 0.88 -20.48 -4.58
C LYS A 144 1.91 -21.21 -5.46
N PRO A 145 2.43 -20.65 -6.57
CA PRO A 145 3.51 -21.29 -7.34
C PRO A 145 4.78 -21.55 -6.54
N LEU A 146 5.05 -20.72 -5.48
CA LEU A 146 6.22 -20.87 -4.62
C LEU A 146 6.16 -22.15 -3.76
N ASN A 147 4.99 -22.77 -3.60
CA ASN A 147 4.89 -24.09 -2.96
C ASN A 147 5.75 -25.14 -3.67
N LYS A 148 6.05 -24.98 -4.97
CA LYS A 148 6.96 -25.87 -5.71
C LYS A 148 8.40 -25.82 -5.19
N ILE A 149 8.78 -24.73 -4.52
CA ILE A 149 10.11 -24.50 -3.93
C ILE A 149 10.08 -24.81 -2.41
N HIS A 150 9.09 -25.57 -1.93
CA HIS A 150 8.88 -25.91 -0.51
C HIS A 150 8.66 -24.68 0.41
N PHE A 151 8.22 -23.55 -0.15
CA PHE A 151 7.91 -22.37 0.66
C PHE A 151 6.53 -22.53 1.32
N PRO A 152 6.39 -22.36 2.64
CA PRO A 152 5.14 -22.63 3.38
C PRO A 152 4.13 -21.47 3.22
N VAL A 153 3.62 -21.27 1.99
CA VAL A 153 2.74 -20.15 1.63
C VAL A 153 1.45 -20.14 2.45
N HIS A 154 0.87 -21.34 2.65
CA HIS A 154 -0.38 -21.46 3.40
C HIS A 154 -0.22 -21.09 4.87
N GLU A 155 0.84 -21.54 5.49
CA GLU A 155 1.16 -21.27 6.90
C GLU A 155 1.40 -19.78 7.12
N ILE A 156 2.13 -19.12 6.22
CA ILE A 156 2.37 -17.67 6.27
C ILE A 156 1.06 -16.90 6.12
N ALA A 157 0.22 -17.27 5.15
CA ALA A 157 -1.07 -16.62 4.94
C ALA A 157 -2.00 -16.78 6.14
N MET A 158 -1.99 -17.96 6.76
CA MET A 158 -2.75 -18.23 7.98
C MET A 158 -2.25 -17.37 9.14
N MET A 159 -0.92 -17.28 9.35
CA MET A 159 -0.33 -16.39 10.37
C MET A 159 -0.72 -14.94 10.14
N MET A 160 -0.65 -14.44 8.89
CA MET A 160 -1.08 -13.07 8.55
C MET A 160 -2.57 -12.85 8.85
N SER A 161 -3.43 -13.79 8.48
CA SER A 161 -4.87 -13.69 8.73
C SER A 161 -5.20 -13.68 10.22
N LEU A 162 -4.52 -14.52 11.02
CA LEU A 162 -4.63 -14.52 12.48
C LEU A 162 -4.12 -13.21 13.09
N ALA A 163 -2.94 -12.73 12.64
CA ALA A 163 -2.39 -11.47 13.10
C ALA A 163 -3.37 -10.31 12.84
N LEU A 164 -3.90 -10.17 11.62
CA LEU A 164 -4.87 -9.13 11.27
C LEU A 164 -6.15 -9.19 12.12
N ARG A 165 -6.59 -10.39 12.51
CA ARG A 165 -7.74 -10.58 13.39
C ARG A 165 -7.44 -10.14 14.83
N PHE A 166 -6.22 -10.40 15.32
CA PHE A 166 -5.88 -10.13 16.72
C PHE A 166 -5.38 -8.71 16.97
N VAL A 167 -4.88 -8.01 15.97
CA VAL A 167 -4.40 -6.63 16.18
C VAL A 167 -5.45 -5.71 16.83
N PRO A 168 -6.75 -5.65 16.41
CA PRO A 168 -7.74 -4.84 17.11
C PRO A 168 -7.87 -5.22 18.58
N THR A 169 -7.92 -6.50 18.87
CA THR A 169 -8.07 -7.02 20.23
C THR A 169 -6.84 -6.70 21.10
N LEU A 170 -5.62 -6.81 20.52
CA LEU A 170 -4.38 -6.46 21.22
C LEU A 170 -4.28 -4.95 21.48
N LEU A 171 -4.81 -4.11 20.58
CA LEU A 171 -4.88 -2.65 20.81
C LEU A 171 -5.82 -2.33 21.99
N GLU A 172 -7.01 -2.93 22.04
CA GLU A 172 -7.93 -2.75 23.16
C GLU A 172 -7.33 -3.22 24.48
N GLU A 173 -6.61 -4.34 24.44
CA GLU A 173 -5.92 -4.88 25.61
C GLU A 173 -4.78 -3.97 26.07
N THR A 174 -4.02 -3.42 25.12
CA THR A 174 -2.96 -2.44 25.39
C THR A 174 -3.54 -1.20 26.07
N ASP A 175 -4.67 -0.67 25.60
CA ASP A 175 -5.35 0.48 26.22
C ASP A 175 -5.77 0.16 27.67
N LYS A 176 -6.31 -1.04 27.91
CA LYS A 176 -6.69 -1.49 29.27
C LYS A 176 -5.48 -1.62 30.19
N ILE A 177 -4.39 -2.22 29.71
CA ILE A 177 -3.14 -2.37 30.48
C ILE A 177 -2.55 -0.98 30.77
N MET A 178 -2.50 -0.08 29.80
CA MET A 178 -2.02 1.29 30.00
C MET A 178 -2.84 2.04 31.05
N ALA A 179 -4.18 1.94 30.98
CA ALA A 179 -5.05 2.56 31.98
C ALA A 179 -4.79 2.01 33.39
N ALA A 180 -4.63 0.69 33.52
CA ALA A 180 -4.32 0.04 34.78
C ALA A 180 -2.94 0.46 35.36
N GLN A 181 -1.91 0.58 34.49
CA GLN A 181 -0.58 1.00 34.91
C GLN A 181 -0.55 2.50 35.30
N LYS A 182 -1.29 3.35 34.58
CA LYS A 182 -1.45 4.76 34.96
C LYS A 182 -2.14 4.89 36.34
N ALA A 183 -3.17 4.07 36.61
CA ALA A 183 -3.83 4.05 37.92
C ALA A 183 -2.90 3.58 39.06
N ARG A 184 -1.85 2.80 38.75
CA ARG A 184 -0.79 2.39 39.69
C ARG A 184 0.33 3.41 39.83
N GLY A 185 0.21 4.60 39.22
CA GLY A 185 1.20 5.67 39.31
C GLY A 185 2.35 5.56 38.30
N ALA A 186 2.24 4.71 37.27
CA ALA A 186 3.26 4.66 36.24
C ALA A 186 3.20 5.93 35.36
N ASP A 187 4.32 6.67 35.37
CA ASP A 187 4.49 7.84 34.51
C ASP A 187 5.14 7.42 33.17
N MET A 188 4.38 7.54 32.09
CA MET A 188 4.79 7.12 30.75
C MET A 188 5.18 8.30 29.85
N ASP A 189 4.87 9.51 30.27
CA ASP A 189 4.97 10.72 29.45
C ASP A 189 6.19 11.59 29.83
N SER A 190 6.78 11.42 31.03
CA SER A 190 7.90 12.21 31.52
C SER A 190 9.26 11.50 31.38
N GLY A 191 10.32 12.28 31.31
CA GLY A 191 11.70 11.82 31.35
C GLY A 191 12.37 11.64 29.98
N ASN A 192 13.64 11.20 30.03
CA ASN A 192 14.48 10.93 28.85
C ASN A 192 13.96 9.74 28.04
N LEU A 193 14.37 9.62 26.77
CA LEU A 193 14.00 8.51 25.85
C LEU A 193 14.19 7.12 26.48
N ILE A 194 15.27 6.92 27.26
CA ILE A 194 15.57 5.67 27.97
C ILE A 194 14.55 5.42 29.09
N ALA A 195 14.16 6.46 29.85
CA ALA A 195 13.15 6.36 30.90
C ALA A 195 11.79 6.00 30.33
N ARG A 196 11.38 6.62 29.19
CA ARG A 196 10.15 6.29 28.45
C ARG A 196 10.17 4.86 27.94
N ALA A 197 11.30 4.39 27.39
CA ALA A 197 11.43 3.00 26.95
C ALA A 197 11.28 2.01 28.12
N LYS A 198 11.86 2.30 29.29
CA LYS A 198 11.69 1.49 30.50
C LYS A 198 10.24 1.50 30.99
N ALA A 199 9.54 2.62 30.91
CA ALA A 199 8.13 2.73 31.27
C ALA A 199 7.18 1.88 30.41
N LEU A 200 7.60 1.44 29.22
CA LEU A 200 6.83 0.52 28.37
C LEU A 200 6.95 -0.95 28.82
N ILE A 201 8.00 -1.34 29.57
CA ILE A 201 8.20 -2.73 29.99
C ILE A 201 7.02 -3.28 30.82
N PRO A 202 6.42 -2.56 31.78
CA PRO A 202 5.26 -3.01 32.52
C PRO A 202 3.99 -3.20 31.68
N ILE A 203 3.96 -2.64 30.46
CA ILE A 203 2.88 -2.87 29.48
C ILE A 203 3.20 -4.07 28.61
N LEU A 204 4.45 -4.20 28.16
CA LEU A 204 4.86 -5.26 27.23
C LEU A 204 4.79 -6.64 27.88
N ILE A 205 5.21 -6.80 29.14
CA ILE A 205 5.21 -8.11 29.81
C ILE A 205 3.80 -8.72 29.89
N PRO A 206 2.77 -8.04 30.43
CA PRO A 206 1.41 -8.58 30.45
C PRO A 206 0.85 -8.84 29.05
N LEU A 207 1.16 -7.97 28.07
CA LEU A 207 0.72 -8.12 26.69
C LEU A 207 1.31 -9.39 26.06
N PHE A 208 2.62 -9.67 26.28
CA PHE A 208 3.26 -10.90 25.83
C PHE A 208 2.61 -12.14 26.45
N VAL A 209 2.42 -12.13 27.76
CA VAL A 209 1.78 -13.26 28.48
C VAL A 209 0.39 -13.54 27.92
N SER A 210 -0.40 -12.50 27.69
CA SER A 210 -1.73 -12.62 27.09
C SER A 210 -1.67 -13.16 25.65
N ALA A 211 -0.74 -12.65 24.83
CA ALA A 211 -0.55 -13.12 23.46
C ALA A 211 -0.16 -14.61 23.40
N PHE A 212 0.76 -15.06 24.27
CA PHE A 212 1.13 -16.48 24.36
C PHE A 212 -0.02 -17.38 24.83
N ARG A 213 -0.80 -16.93 25.81
CA ARG A 213 -1.99 -17.66 26.26
C ARG A 213 -2.99 -17.86 25.12
N ARG A 214 -3.27 -16.80 24.35
CA ARG A 214 -4.14 -16.87 23.16
C ARG A 214 -3.57 -17.81 22.09
N ALA A 215 -2.26 -17.73 21.84
CA ALA A 215 -1.63 -18.61 20.87
C ALA A 215 -1.79 -20.09 21.27
N TYR A 216 -1.63 -20.39 22.57
CA TYR A 216 -1.85 -21.74 23.10
C TYR A 216 -3.31 -22.20 22.94
N ASP A 217 -4.29 -21.34 23.29
CA ASP A 217 -5.71 -21.64 23.15
C ASP A 217 -6.09 -21.91 21.69
N ILE A 218 -5.52 -21.14 20.75
CA ILE A 218 -5.76 -21.36 19.32
C ILE A 218 -5.12 -22.64 18.85
N ALA A 219 -3.87 -22.93 19.25
CA ALA A 219 -3.20 -24.17 18.89
C ALA A 219 -4.00 -25.38 19.37
N THR A 220 -4.43 -25.39 20.62
CA THR A 220 -5.27 -26.44 21.19
C THR A 220 -6.60 -26.58 20.43
N ALA A 221 -7.27 -25.46 20.11
CA ALA A 221 -8.50 -25.49 19.33
C ALA A 221 -8.29 -26.01 17.90
N MET A 222 -7.12 -25.77 17.29
CA MET A 222 -6.76 -26.31 15.98
C MET A 222 -6.47 -27.80 16.05
N GLU A 223 -5.77 -28.27 17.06
CA GLU A 223 -5.52 -29.69 17.30
C GLU A 223 -6.83 -30.46 17.50
N CYS A 224 -7.74 -29.96 18.35
CA CYS A 224 -9.07 -30.53 18.53
C CYS A 224 -9.90 -30.64 17.24
N ARG A 225 -9.62 -29.75 16.25
CA ARG A 225 -10.22 -29.78 14.91
C ARG A 225 -9.42 -30.57 13.90
N CYS A 226 -8.45 -31.37 14.34
CA CYS A 226 -7.59 -32.21 13.52
C CYS A 226 -6.85 -31.43 12.42
N TYR A 227 -6.34 -30.24 12.75
CA TYR A 227 -5.56 -29.44 11.80
C TYR A 227 -4.24 -30.14 11.47
N ARG A 228 -3.99 -30.41 10.18
CA ARG A 228 -2.78 -31.09 9.66
C ARG A 228 -2.06 -30.26 8.58
N GLY A 229 -2.07 -28.94 8.70
CA GLY A 229 -1.46 -28.06 7.70
C GLY A 229 -2.38 -27.74 6.52
N GLY A 230 -1.79 -27.26 5.42
CA GLY A 230 -2.51 -26.76 4.24
C GLY A 230 -2.93 -27.81 3.23
N SER A 231 -2.42 -29.04 3.31
CA SER A 231 -2.69 -30.09 2.32
C SER A 231 -4.12 -30.61 2.41
N GLY A 232 -4.80 -30.75 1.26
CA GLY A 232 -6.16 -31.30 1.17
C GLY A 232 -7.29 -30.40 1.68
N ARG A 233 -7.04 -29.14 2.02
CA ARG A 233 -8.07 -28.20 2.51
C ARG A 233 -8.70 -27.38 1.37
N THR A 234 -10.01 -27.15 1.51
CA THR A 234 -10.77 -26.22 0.65
C THR A 234 -11.05 -24.93 1.41
N LYS A 235 -11.12 -23.80 0.69
CA LYS A 235 -11.52 -22.52 1.27
C LYS A 235 -13.04 -22.34 1.20
N MET A 236 -13.66 -21.90 2.30
CA MET A 236 -15.09 -21.63 2.36
C MET A 236 -15.47 -20.47 1.41
N LYS A 237 -14.66 -19.42 1.34
CA LYS A 237 -14.85 -18.30 0.41
C LYS A 237 -13.86 -18.45 -0.75
N SER A 238 -14.37 -18.86 -1.93
CA SER A 238 -13.59 -18.90 -3.15
C SER A 238 -13.76 -17.58 -3.91
N ILE A 239 -12.64 -16.97 -4.26
CA ILE A 239 -12.62 -15.77 -5.11
C ILE A 239 -12.50 -16.27 -6.56
N HIS A 240 -13.40 -15.82 -7.43
CA HIS A 240 -13.41 -16.19 -8.86
C HIS A 240 -13.23 -14.94 -9.70
N MET A 241 -12.40 -15.04 -10.74
CA MET A 241 -12.27 -13.98 -11.75
C MET A 241 -13.62 -13.82 -12.50
N SER A 242 -14.02 -12.59 -12.70
CA SER A 242 -15.26 -12.21 -13.40
C SER A 242 -14.95 -11.47 -14.70
N MET A 243 -15.97 -11.27 -15.53
CA MET A 243 -15.86 -10.45 -16.76
C MET A 243 -15.36 -9.02 -16.46
N ARG A 244 -15.59 -8.51 -15.26
CA ARG A 244 -15.10 -7.18 -14.87
C ARG A 244 -13.57 -7.14 -14.76
N ASP A 245 -12.97 -8.23 -14.31
CA ASP A 245 -11.51 -8.36 -14.23
C ASP A 245 -10.91 -8.38 -15.63
N ALA A 246 -11.55 -9.09 -16.58
CA ALA A 246 -11.14 -9.11 -17.98
C ALA A 246 -11.17 -7.69 -18.59
N VAL A 247 -12.23 -6.91 -18.33
CA VAL A 247 -12.33 -5.52 -18.79
C VAL A 247 -11.20 -4.66 -18.19
N ALA A 248 -10.88 -4.85 -16.91
CA ALA A 248 -9.78 -4.13 -16.24
C ALA A 248 -8.41 -4.51 -16.84
N PHE A 249 -8.16 -5.78 -17.15
CA PHE A 249 -6.93 -6.21 -17.85
C PHE A 249 -6.84 -5.63 -19.27
N VAL A 250 -7.93 -5.63 -20.02
CA VAL A 250 -7.97 -5.03 -21.37
C VAL A 250 -7.73 -3.52 -21.31
N SER A 251 -8.31 -2.81 -20.35
CA SER A 251 -8.10 -1.37 -20.21
C SER A 251 -6.66 -0.99 -19.90
N ILE A 252 -5.98 -1.75 -19.01
CA ILE A 252 -4.55 -1.56 -18.74
C ILE A 252 -3.71 -1.95 -19.96
N ALA A 253 -4.03 -3.04 -20.65
CA ALA A 253 -3.32 -3.44 -21.87
C ALA A 253 -3.39 -2.37 -22.95
N LEU A 254 -4.56 -1.75 -23.15
CA LEU A 254 -4.74 -0.61 -24.07
C LEU A 254 -3.91 0.60 -23.65
N MET A 255 -3.89 0.91 -22.36
CA MET A 255 -3.04 2.01 -21.82
C MET A 255 -1.55 1.73 -22.08
N ILE A 256 -1.07 0.50 -21.80
CA ILE A 256 0.31 0.08 -22.06
C ILE A 256 0.64 0.21 -23.54
N LEU A 257 -0.23 -0.28 -24.42
CA LEU A 257 -0.06 -0.17 -25.87
C LEU A 257 0.03 1.30 -26.30
N GLY A 258 -0.85 2.15 -25.79
CA GLY A 258 -0.83 3.60 -26.06
C GLY A 258 0.48 4.26 -25.63
N VAL A 259 0.99 3.94 -24.44
CA VAL A 259 2.29 4.46 -23.96
C VAL A 259 3.44 3.98 -24.83
N ILE A 260 3.47 2.70 -25.21
CA ILE A 260 4.52 2.14 -26.08
C ILE A 260 4.50 2.80 -27.45
N LEU A 261 3.32 2.94 -28.07
CA LEU A 261 3.18 3.62 -29.36
C LEU A 261 3.64 5.09 -29.27
N CYS A 262 3.23 5.82 -28.23
CA CYS A 262 3.70 7.20 -28.05
C CYS A 262 5.24 7.27 -27.91
N ASN A 263 5.85 6.34 -27.19
CA ASN A 263 7.30 6.31 -27.03
C ASN A 263 8.05 5.95 -28.32
N LEU A 264 7.41 5.17 -29.24
CA LEU A 264 8.00 4.81 -30.53
C LEU A 264 7.92 5.95 -31.57
N PHE A 265 6.79 6.68 -31.59
CA PHE A 265 6.54 7.70 -32.61
C PHE A 265 7.00 9.10 -32.20
N ILE A 266 7.18 9.38 -30.92
CA ILE A 266 7.51 10.70 -30.42
C ILE A 266 8.87 10.64 -29.70
N PRO A 267 9.81 11.56 -30.02
CA PRO A 267 11.11 11.58 -29.38
C PRO A 267 11.01 11.77 -27.86
N ALA A 268 11.89 11.15 -27.11
CA ALA A 268 11.96 11.31 -25.66
C ALA A 268 12.29 12.76 -25.31
N VAL A 269 11.60 13.30 -24.29
CA VAL A 269 11.83 14.64 -23.73
C VAL A 269 12.82 14.61 -22.56
N ILE A 270 13.04 13.41 -22.00
CA ILE A 270 13.95 13.16 -20.85
C ILE A 270 15.01 12.16 -21.23
#